data_d7106f5316d58373021c909328ac27c5
#
_entry.id   d7106f5316d58373021c909328ac27c5
#
_cell.length_a   1.000
_cell.length_b   1.000
_cell.length_c   1.000
_cell.angle_alpha   90.00
_cell.angle_beta   90.00
_cell.angle_gamma   90.00
#
_symmetry.space_group_name_H-M   'P 1'
#
loop_
_entity.id
_entity.type
_entity.pdbx_description
1 polymer ?
#
loop_
_entity_poly.entity_id
_entity_poly.type
_entity_poly.pdbx_seq_one_letter_code
_entity_poly.pdbx_strand_id
1 'polypeptide(L)'
;MNYYNEIKEKLINSEIYARVKDYSKERHKVITYFEIGKLLNEVGSKYGNDIIGEYSKKLVVEVGKKYNRRTLFRMKQFYNIFSDEKVSTLSTQLSWSHYTELLSIKDKNKLQYYLNISIN
;
A
#
# COMPACT_ATOMS: atom_id res chain seq x y z
N MET A 1 7.14 -3.53 19.47
CA MET A 1 6.78 -2.68 18.33
C MET A 1 5.27 -2.58 18.21
N ASN A 2 4.74 -1.38 18.12
CA ASN A 2 3.31 -1.18 17.96
C ASN A 2 2.97 -0.97 16.49
N TYR A 3 2.59 -2.03 15.82
CA TYR A 3 2.29 -1.99 14.39
C TYR A 3 1.16 -1.03 14.05
N TYR A 4 0.11 -1.02 14.87
CA TYR A 4 -1.03 -0.14 14.59
C TYR A 4 -0.64 1.33 14.62
N ASN A 5 0.07 1.76 15.65
CA ASN A 5 0.49 3.16 15.77
C ASN A 5 1.44 3.56 14.64
N GLU A 6 2.34 2.68 14.25
CA GLU A 6 3.25 2.96 13.16
C GLU A 6 2.51 3.11 11.84
N ILE A 7 1.56 2.23 11.56
CA ILE A 7 0.71 2.30 10.36
C ILE A 7 -0.11 3.59 10.38
N LYS A 8 -0.73 3.90 11.51
CA LYS A 8 -1.56 5.10 11.66
C LYS A 8 -0.74 6.37 11.43
N GLU A 9 0.44 6.47 12.00
CA GLU A 9 1.31 7.63 11.80
C GLU A 9 1.72 7.80 10.35
N LYS A 10 2.06 6.71 9.68
CA LYS A 10 2.41 6.74 8.26
C LYS A 10 1.25 7.25 7.41
N LEU A 11 0.03 6.80 7.71
CA LEU A 11 -1.16 7.23 6.98
C LEU A 11 -1.49 8.71 7.25
N ILE A 12 -1.39 9.15 8.50
CA ILE A 12 -1.60 10.56 8.84
C ILE A 12 -0.59 11.44 8.12
N ASN A 13 0.68 11.06 8.14
CA ASN A 13 1.73 11.81 7.46
C ASN A 13 1.50 11.86 5.96
N SER A 14 1.02 10.76 5.36
CA SER A 14 0.69 10.72 3.95
C SER A 14 -0.46 11.67 3.60
N GLU A 15 -1.49 11.73 4.46
CA GLU A 15 -2.60 12.66 4.27
C GLU A 15 -2.15 14.11 4.33
N ILE A 16 -1.27 14.44 5.27
CA ILE A 16 -0.71 15.79 5.40
C ILE A 16 0.14 16.12 4.17
N TYR A 17 0.97 15.20 3.74
CA TYR A 17 1.84 15.37 2.57
C TYR A 17 1.01 15.61 1.30
N ALA A 18 -0.08 14.88 1.15
CA ALA A 18 -0.96 15.00 -0.01
C ALA A 18 -1.59 16.39 -0.14
N ARG A 19 -1.73 17.11 0.99
CA ARG A 19 -2.28 18.48 1.00
C ARG A 19 -1.25 19.53 0.65
N VAL A 20 0.02 19.25 0.88
CA VAL A 20 1.10 20.21 0.74
C VAL A 20 1.82 20.10 -0.60
N LYS A 21 1.94 18.89 -1.14
CA LYS A 21 2.69 18.59 -2.36
C LYS A 21 1.77 18.08 -3.44
N ASP A 22 1.71 18.78 -4.57
CA ASP A 22 0.83 18.41 -5.66
C ASP A 22 1.38 17.32 -6.57
N TYR A 23 2.60 17.50 -7.08
CA TYR A 23 3.12 16.62 -8.12
C TYR A 23 3.86 15.39 -7.61
N SER A 24 4.36 15.40 -6.38
CA SER A 24 5.07 14.25 -5.81
C SER A 24 4.21 13.42 -4.86
N LYS A 25 2.94 13.79 -4.68
CA LYS A 25 2.06 13.10 -3.72
C LYS A 25 1.81 11.65 -4.09
N GLU A 26 1.70 11.33 -5.38
CA GLU A 26 1.47 9.94 -5.80
C GLU A 26 2.69 9.07 -5.51
N ARG A 27 3.88 9.59 -5.74
CA ARG A 27 5.11 8.87 -5.40
C ARG A 27 5.20 8.58 -3.91
N HIS A 28 4.94 9.59 -3.09
CA HIS A 28 4.94 9.45 -1.64
C HIS A 28 3.90 8.43 -1.18
N LYS A 29 2.71 8.51 -1.75
CA LYS A 29 1.62 7.60 -1.45
C LYS A 29 1.97 6.15 -1.77
N VAL A 30 2.53 5.90 -2.95
CA VAL A 30 2.91 4.54 -3.38
C VAL A 30 3.98 3.96 -2.43
N ILE A 31 5.01 4.74 -2.11
CA ILE A 31 6.06 4.31 -1.20
C ILE A 31 5.49 4.03 0.20
N THR A 32 4.66 4.93 0.70
CA THR A 32 4.02 4.77 2.01
C THR A 32 3.19 3.50 2.07
N TYR A 33 2.38 3.25 1.04
CA TYR A 33 1.51 2.08 1.00
C TYR A 33 2.32 0.78 0.89
N PHE A 34 3.45 0.82 0.20
CA PHE A 34 4.37 -0.32 0.16
C PHE A 34 4.92 -0.62 1.56
N GLU A 35 5.36 0.39 2.29
CA GLU A 35 5.88 0.23 3.64
C GLU A 35 4.80 -0.28 4.59
N ILE A 36 3.58 0.22 4.48
CA ILE A 36 2.45 -0.24 5.28
C ILE A 36 2.13 -1.69 4.94
N GLY A 37 2.18 -2.04 3.66
CA GLY A 37 1.99 -3.42 3.22
C GLY A 37 2.96 -4.38 3.87
N LYS A 38 4.22 -3.96 4.02
CA LYS A 38 5.23 -4.73 4.72
C LYS A 38 4.84 -4.96 6.19
N LEU A 39 4.41 -3.90 6.87
CA LEU A 39 3.99 -3.98 8.27
C LEU A 39 2.76 -4.88 8.43
N LEU A 40 1.80 -4.78 7.52
CA LEU A 40 0.61 -5.63 7.53
C LEU A 40 0.97 -7.09 7.29
N ASN A 41 1.94 -7.35 6.43
CA ASN A 41 2.42 -8.70 6.21
C ASN A 41 3.06 -9.27 7.48
N GLU A 42 3.85 -8.48 8.17
CA GLU A 42 4.50 -8.89 9.42
C GLU A 42 3.48 -9.16 10.52
N VAL A 43 2.53 -8.25 10.73
CA VAL A 43 1.54 -8.40 11.80
C VAL A 43 0.58 -9.55 11.50
N GLY A 44 0.19 -9.73 10.24
CA GLY A 44 -0.65 -10.85 9.83
C GLY A 44 0.04 -12.19 10.03
N SER A 45 1.35 -12.24 9.80
CA SER A 45 2.14 -13.44 10.01
C SER A 45 2.24 -13.81 11.49
N LYS A 46 2.34 -12.81 12.37
CA LYS A 46 2.48 -13.04 13.82
C LYS A 46 1.15 -13.34 14.51
N TYR A 47 0.08 -12.66 14.13
CA TYR A 47 -1.19 -12.67 14.88
C TYR A 47 -2.37 -13.17 14.06
N GLY A 48 -2.17 -13.52 12.78
CA GLY A 48 -3.25 -13.90 11.88
C GLY A 48 -3.84 -12.70 11.15
N ASN A 49 -4.44 -12.96 9.99
CA ASN A 49 -4.95 -11.89 9.11
C ASN A 49 -6.19 -11.18 9.68
N ASP A 50 -6.86 -11.75 10.67
CA ASP A 50 -8.02 -11.10 11.29
C ASP A 50 -7.67 -9.77 11.95
N ILE A 51 -6.42 -9.62 12.41
CA ILE A 51 -5.97 -8.37 13.02
C ILE A 51 -5.99 -7.21 12.01
N ILE A 52 -5.82 -7.50 10.74
CA ILE A 52 -5.88 -6.47 9.68
C ILE A 52 -7.29 -5.87 9.61
N GLY A 53 -8.32 -6.73 9.73
CA GLY A 53 -9.70 -6.27 9.81
C GLY A 53 -9.96 -5.40 11.04
N GLU A 54 -9.37 -5.74 12.17
CA GLU A 54 -9.47 -4.92 13.40
C GLU A 54 -8.79 -3.57 13.22
N TYR A 55 -7.61 -3.57 12.60
CA TYR A 55 -6.91 -2.32 12.29
C TYR A 55 -7.74 -1.42 11.37
N SER A 56 -8.39 -2.02 10.36
CA SER A 56 -9.20 -1.23 9.42
C SER A 56 -10.37 -0.53 10.13
N LYS A 57 -11.01 -1.21 11.08
CA LYS A 57 -12.11 -0.62 11.84
C LYS A 57 -11.67 0.64 12.59
N LYS A 58 -10.49 0.60 13.19
CA LYS A 58 -9.92 1.75 13.91
C LYS A 58 -9.49 2.85 12.94
N LEU A 59 -8.81 2.47 11.87
CA LEU A 59 -8.28 3.44 10.89
C LEU A 59 -9.39 4.19 10.16
N VAL A 60 -10.50 3.53 9.86
CA VAL A 60 -11.64 4.17 9.24
C VAL A 60 -12.17 5.32 10.11
N VAL A 61 -12.17 5.12 11.43
CA VAL A 61 -12.63 6.14 12.38
C VAL A 61 -11.56 7.19 12.65
N GLU A 62 -10.31 6.77 12.84
CA GLU A 62 -9.26 7.65 13.33
C GLU A 62 -8.51 8.41 12.22
N VAL A 63 -8.50 7.88 10.98
CA VAL A 63 -7.77 8.50 9.88
C VAL A 63 -8.69 8.82 8.71
N GLY A 64 -9.40 7.82 8.17
CA GLY A 64 -10.30 8.08 7.04
C GLY A 64 -10.97 6.82 6.52
N LYS A 65 -12.15 7.00 5.93
CA LYS A 65 -13.00 5.89 5.45
C LYS A 65 -12.34 5.05 4.37
N LYS A 66 -11.41 5.62 3.62
CA LYS A 66 -10.72 4.90 2.54
C LYS A 66 -9.81 3.79 3.04
N TYR A 67 -9.45 3.81 4.34
CA TYR A 67 -8.57 2.79 4.92
C TYR A 67 -9.35 1.61 5.47
N ASN A 68 -10.31 1.13 4.67
CA ASN A 68 -11.10 -0.04 4.99
C ASN A 68 -10.29 -1.33 4.78
N ARG A 69 -10.88 -2.46 5.15
CA ARG A 69 -10.24 -3.77 5.07
C ARG A 69 -9.70 -4.08 3.67
N ARG A 70 -10.49 -3.79 2.64
CA ARG A 70 -10.10 -4.04 1.26
C ARG A 70 -8.85 -3.28 0.87
N THR A 71 -8.77 -2.01 1.24
CA THR A 71 -7.61 -1.16 0.96
C THR A 71 -6.36 -1.70 1.67
N LEU A 72 -6.49 -2.07 2.95
CA LEU A 72 -5.35 -2.61 3.69
C LEU A 72 -4.85 -3.93 3.10
N PHE A 73 -5.75 -4.83 2.69
CA PHE A 73 -5.35 -6.07 2.04
C PHE A 73 -4.70 -5.82 0.68
N ARG A 74 -5.10 -4.79 -0.04
CA ARG A 74 -4.43 -4.38 -1.27
C ARG A 74 -3.01 -3.90 -1.03
N MET A 75 -2.78 -3.15 0.06
CA MET A 75 -1.43 -2.72 0.43
C MET A 75 -0.56 -3.94 0.77
N LYS A 76 -1.10 -4.89 1.51
CA LYS A 76 -0.39 -6.13 1.83
C LYS A 76 -0.04 -6.91 0.57
N GLN A 77 -1.01 -7.06 -0.33
CA GLN A 77 -0.81 -7.74 -1.61
C GLN A 77 0.24 -7.02 -2.46
N PHE A 78 0.19 -5.70 -2.49
CA PHE A 78 1.15 -4.87 -3.21
C PHE A 78 2.57 -5.17 -2.73
N TYR A 79 2.79 -5.16 -1.41
CA TYR A 79 4.10 -5.50 -0.86
C TYR A 79 4.52 -6.92 -1.26
N ASN A 80 3.62 -7.89 -1.14
CA ASN A 80 3.96 -9.29 -1.43
C ASN A 80 4.34 -9.50 -2.90
N ILE A 81 3.71 -8.79 -3.82
CA ILE A 81 3.99 -8.92 -5.24
C ILE A 81 5.27 -8.18 -5.63
N PHE A 82 5.51 -7.00 -5.05
CA PHE A 82 6.61 -6.13 -5.46
C PHE A 82 7.76 -6.08 -4.45
N SER A 83 7.81 -6.99 -3.49
CA SER A 83 8.83 -6.96 -2.43
C SER A 83 10.26 -7.12 -2.95
N ASP A 84 10.43 -7.73 -4.12
CA ASP A 84 11.75 -7.89 -4.73
C ASP A 84 12.21 -6.65 -5.50
N GLU A 85 11.30 -5.71 -5.74
CA GLU A 85 11.63 -4.48 -6.46
C GLU A 85 12.29 -3.47 -5.54
N LYS A 86 13.14 -2.63 -6.10
CA LYS A 86 13.70 -1.51 -5.36
C LYS A 86 12.61 -0.46 -5.17
N VAL A 87 12.47 0.01 -3.94
CA VAL A 87 11.45 1.03 -3.61
C VAL A 87 11.56 2.24 -4.52
N SER A 88 12.78 2.62 -4.90
CA SER A 88 13.01 3.75 -5.78
C SER A 88 12.41 3.60 -7.17
N THR A 89 12.16 2.36 -7.63
CA THR A 89 11.58 2.13 -8.96
C THR A 89 10.05 2.02 -8.94
N LEU A 90 9.46 1.73 -7.78
CA LEU A 90 8.02 1.48 -7.67
C LEU A 90 7.17 2.70 -8.00
N SER A 91 7.67 3.89 -7.73
CA SER A 91 6.86 5.10 -7.78
C SER A 91 7.24 6.06 -8.90
N THR A 92 8.10 5.63 -9.84
CA THR A 92 8.62 6.55 -10.86
C THR A 92 7.60 6.90 -11.92
N GLN A 93 6.74 5.95 -12.31
CA GLN A 93 5.86 6.14 -13.46
C GLN A 93 4.40 5.73 -13.24
N LEU A 94 4.10 5.01 -12.14
CA LEU A 94 2.77 4.49 -11.89
C LEU A 94 2.15 5.10 -10.65
N SER A 95 0.87 5.46 -10.74
CA SER A 95 0.09 5.91 -9.59
C SER A 95 -0.42 4.71 -8.80
N TRP A 96 -0.91 4.96 -7.59
CA TRP A 96 -1.56 3.92 -6.78
C TRP A 96 -2.75 3.31 -7.51
N SER A 97 -3.52 4.13 -8.24
CA SER A 97 -4.65 3.62 -9.03
C SER A 97 -4.19 2.62 -10.09
N HIS A 98 -3.07 2.88 -10.74
CA HIS A 98 -2.48 1.95 -11.68
C HIS A 98 -2.12 0.63 -11.02
N TYR A 99 -1.46 0.69 -9.86
CA TYR A 99 -1.09 -0.53 -9.13
C TYR A 99 -2.30 -1.33 -8.68
N THR A 100 -3.39 -0.67 -8.26
CA THR A 100 -4.60 -1.40 -7.85
C THR A 100 -5.24 -2.14 -9.02
N GLU A 101 -5.18 -1.58 -10.22
CA GLU A 101 -5.65 -2.28 -11.41
C GLU A 101 -4.79 -3.50 -11.71
N LEU A 102 -3.47 -3.35 -11.62
CA LEU A 102 -2.55 -4.46 -11.84
C LEU A 102 -2.72 -5.57 -10.80
N LEU A 103 -3.04 -5.23 -9.56
CA LEU A 103 -3.26 -6.21 -8.50
C LEU A 103 -4.48 -7.08 -8.75
N SER A 104 -5.40 -6.67 -9.60
CA SER A 104 -6.56 -7.49 -9.97
C SER A 104 -6.22 -8.59 -10.97
N ILE A 105 -5.03 -8.54 -11.57
CA ILE A 105 -4.57 -9.54 -12.53
C ILE A 105 -4.03 -10.75 -11.77
N LYS A 106 -4.70 -11.89 -11.91
CA LYS A 106 -4.33 -13.12 -11.18
C LYS A 106 -3.17 -13.87 -11.80
N ASP A 107 -2.94 -13.69 -13.10
CA ASP A 107 -1.87 -14.35 -13.82
C ASP A 107 -0.59 -13.53 -13.69
N LYS A 108 0.41 -14.10 -13.02
CA LYS A 108 1.70 -13.44 -12.79
C LYS A 108 2.42 -13.08 -14.10
N ASN A 109 2.27 -13.90 -15.13
CA ASN A 109 2.90 -13.63 -16.42
C ASN A 109 2.28 -12.42 -17.09
N LYS A 110 0.94 -12.31 -17.04
CA LYS A 110 0.23 -11.14 -17.55
C LYS A 110 0.59 -9.91 -16.76
N LEU A 111 0.65 -10.03 -15.42
CA LEU A 111 1.02 -8.93 -14.56
C LEU A 111 2.40 -8.40 -14.94
N GLN A 112 3.38 -9.29 -15.09
CA GLN A 112 4.73 -8.92 -15.47
C GLN A 112 4.77 -8.26 -16.86
N TYR A 113 3.99 -8.77 -17.80
CA TYR A 113 3.87 -8.21 -19.14
C TYR A 113 3.36 -6.77 -19.08
N TYR A 114 2.28 -6.53 -18.36
CA TYR A 114 1.70 -5.19 -18.23
C TYR A 114 2.65 -4.23 -17.49
N LEU A 115 3.36 -4.71 -16.49
CA LEU A 115 4.36 -3.91 -15.79
C LEU A 115 5.46 -3.46 -16.73
N ASN A 116 5.96 -4.37 -17.56
CA ASN A 116 7.01 -4.05 -18.52
C ASN A 116 6.55 -3.00 -19.53
N ILE A 117 5.32 -3.10 -20.02
CA ILE A 117 4.74 -2.11 -20.92
C ILE A 117 4.56 -0.76 -20.23
N SER A 118 4.06 -0.77 -19.00
CA SER A 118 3.73 0.46 -18.28
C SER A 118 4.96 1.22 -17.80
N ILE A 119 6.05 0.52 -17.53
CA ILE A 119 7.27 1.13 -16.98
C ILE A 119 8.27 1.51 -18.09
N ASN A 120 8.27 0.76 -19.16
CA ASN A 120 9.10 1.06 -20.34
C ASN A 120 8.36 2.02 -21.27
#